data_67953a8712bf6f879f845bb5f6d67da4
#
_entry.id   67953a8712bf6f879f845bb5f6d67da4
#
_cell.length_a   1.000
_cell.length_b   1.000
_cell.length_c   1.000
_cell.angle_alpha   90.00
_cell.angle_beta   90.00
_cell.angle_gamma   90.00
#
_symmetry.space_group_name_H-M   'P 1'
#
loop_
_entity.id
_entity.type
_entity.pdbx_description
1 polymer ?
#
loop_
_entity_poly.entity_id
_entity_poly.type
_entity_poly.pdbx_seq_one_letter_code
_entity_poly.pdbx_strand_id
1 'polypeptide(L)'
;MSTLLRPQDLKQIASDAEMKKMDEELQYTRKKQEQQEELRKAFLAREVQPDAIDRINTAIRIAAERGQHQLQVVTFPSSLCTDRGRSINNADPDWPTTLTGFAKKAYDYYEKELRPLGYKLTAEIVTWPDGLPGDVAMSLKW
;
A
#
# COMPACT_ATOMS: atom_id res chain seq x y z
N MET A 1 38.26 34.69 -27.84
CA MET A 1 37.61 34.32 -29.10
C MET A 1 36.72 33.10 -28.88
N SER A 2 35.50 33.16 -29.30
CA SER A 2 34.60 32.01 -29.26
C SER A 2 34.92 31.06 -30.43
N THR A 3 35.09 29.80 -30.14
CA THR A 3 35.30 28.77 -31.17
C THR A 3 33.97 28.18 -31.57
N LEU A 4 33.72 28.05 -32.86
CA LEU A 4 32.48 27.41 -33.35
C LEU A 4 32.47 25.93 -32.97
N LEU A 5 31.29 25.45 -32.56
CA LEU A 5 31.07 24.04 -32.27
C LEU A 5 31.14 23.23 -33.56
N ARG A 6 31.82 22.10 -33.51
CA ARG A 6 31.87 21.14 -34.62
C ARG A 6 30.72 20.13 -34.50
N PRO A 7 30.27 19.51 -35.59
CA PRO A 7 29.27 18.43 -35.50
C PRO A 7 29.63 17.31 -34.54
N GLN A 8 30.92 17.01 -34.40
CA GLN A 8 31.43 16.03 -33.45
C GLN A 8 31.21 16.47 -32.00
N ASP A 9 31.39 17.76 -31.72
CA ASP A 9 31.18 18.33 -30.40
C ASP A 9 29.69 18.27 -30.03
N LEU A 10 28.80 18.51 -30.99
CA LEU A 10 27.35 18.42 -30.81
C LEU A 10 26.91 17.00 -30.52
N LYS A 11 27.49 16.02 -31.19
CA LYS A 11 27.21 14.60 -30.91
C LYS A 11 27.63 14.20 -29.50
N GLN A 12 28.80 14.71 -29.05
CA GLN A 12 29.30 14.46 -27.70
C GLN A 12 28.39 15.10 -26.65
N ILE A 13 27.97 16.34 -26.87
CA ILE A 13 27.05 17.05 -25.98
C ILE A 13 25.72 16.29 -25.85
N ALA A 14 25.16 15.84 -26.97
CA ALA A 14 23.91 15.07 -26.99
C ALA A 14 24.07 13.76 -26.25
N SER A 15 25.17 13.04 -26.46
CA SER A 15 25.47 11.78 -25.78
C SER A 15 25.61 11.98 -24.27
N ASP A 16 26.34 12.99 -23.85
CA ASP A 16 26.52 13.32 -22.43
C ASP A 16 25.17 13.69 -21.76
N ALA A 17 24.33 14.45 -22.46
CA ALA A 17 23.01 14.82 -21.98
C ALA A 17 22.09 13.59 -21.81
N GLU A 18 22.12 12.67 -22.77
CA GLU A 18 21.37 11.41 -22.69
C GLU A 18 21.85 10.54 -21.52
N MET A 19 23.15 10.40 -21.33
CA MET A 19 23.72 9.64 -20.21
C MET A 19 23.35 10.23 -18.86
N LYS A 20 23.40 11.55 -18.75
CA LYS A 20 22.98 12.26 -17.53
C LYS A 20 21.51 12.02 -17.21
N LYS A 21 20.67 12.10 -18.22
CA LYS A 21 19.23 11.84 -18.08
C LYS A 21 18.94 10.40 -17.64
N MET A 22 19.63 9.43 -18.25
CA MET A 22 19.53 8.03 -17.87
C MET A 22 19.97 7.79 -16.42
N ASP A 23 21.06 8.43 -15.99
CA ASP A 23 21.55 8.36 -14.61
C ASP A 23 20.52 8.92 -13.62
N GLU A 24 19.93 10.06 -13.92
CA GLU A 24 18.90 10.68 -13.09
C GLU A 24 17.65 9.77 -12.98
N GLU A 25 17.24 9.15 -14.07
CA GLU A 25 16.13 8.21 -14.09
C GLU A 25 16.44 6.96 -13.26
N LEU A 26 17.65 6.41 -13.36
CA LEU A 26 18.09 5.27 -12.57
C LEU A 26 18.12 5.58 -11.08
N GLN A 27 18.64 6.76 -10.70
CA GLN A 27 18.68 7.19 -9.30
C GLN A 27 17.28 7.39 -8.74
N TYR A 28 16.38 7.97 -9.52
CA TYR A 28 14.97 8.12 -9.12
C TYR A 28 14.31 6.77 -8.90
N THR A 29 14.51 5.82 -9.81
CA THR A 29 13.96 4.48 -9.70
C THR A 29 14.50 3.75 -8.47
N ARG A 30 15.81 3.85 -8.20
CA ARG A 30 16.43 3.27 -6.99
C ARG A 30 15.85 3.83 -5.71
N LYS A 31 15.75 5.15 -5.61
CA LYS A 31 15.16 5.80 -4.43
C LYS A 31 13.73 5.35 -4.19
N LYS A 32 12.94 5.26 -5.26
CA LYS A 32 11.55 4.80 -5.18
C LYS A 32 11.47 3.35 -4.70
N GLN A 33 12.32 2.47 -5.23
CA GLN A 33 12.40 1.07 -4.81
C GLN A 33 12.84 0.92 -3.36
N GLU A 34 13.83 1.70 -2.92
CA GLU A 34 14.30 1.71 -1.54
C GLU A 34 13.20 2.16 -0.58
N GLN A 35 12.45 3.20 -0.91
CA GLN A 35 11.32 3.68 -0.12
C GLN A 35 10.22 2.63 -0.03
N GLN A 36 9.90 1.97 -1.12
CA GLN A 36 8.90 0.89 -1.14
C GLN A 36 9.34 -0.30 -0.27
N GLU A 37 10.63 -0.66 -0.33
CA GLU A 37 11.17 -1.75 0.49
C GLU A 37 11.19 -1.40 1.98
N GLU A 38 11.50 -0.17 2.34
CA GLU A 38 11.41 0.31 3.73
C GLU A 38 9.98 0.27 4.25
N LEU A 39 9.00 0.72 3.45
CA LEU A 39 7.58 0.64 3.80
C LEU A 39 7.13 -0.80 3.98
N ARG A 40 7.58 -1.69 3.10
CA ARG A 40 7.29 -3.11 3.19
C ARG A 40 7.85 -3.71 4.47
N LYS A 41 9.11 -3.45 4.81
CA LYS A 41 9.74 -3.91 6.03
C LYS A 41 9.02 -3.40 7.27
N ALA A 42 8.68 -2.11 7.29
CA ALA A 42 7.94 -1.51 8.39
C ALA A 42 6.56 -2.15 8.55
N PHE A 43 5.86 -2.40 7.45
CA PHE A 43 4.56 -3.08 7.46
C PHE A 43 4.66 -4.51 7.98
N LEU A 44 5.66 -5.29 7.55
CA LEU A 44 5.87 -6.66 8.00
C LEU A 44 6.23 -6.73 9.49
N ALA A 45 6.93 -5.72 10.01
CA ALA A 45 7.36 -5.65 11.41
C ALA A 45 6.32 -5.03 12.34
N ARG A 46 5.33 -4.32 11.80
CA ARG A 46 4.32 -3.62 12.60
C ARG A 46 3.46 -4.60 13.40
N GLU A 47 3.25 -4.28 14.66
CA GLU A 47 2.42 -5.06 15.58
C GLU A 47 1.13 -4.32 15.93
N VAL A 48 0.10 -5.07 16.31
CA VAL A 48 -1.12 -4.50 16.88
C VAL A 48 -0.76 -3.91 18.25
N GLN A 49 -1.05 -2.62 18.45
CA GLN A 49 -0.70 -1.91 19.67
C GLN A 49 -1.60 -2.34 20.85
N PRO A 50 -1.10 -2.26 22.10
CA PRO A 50 -1.89 -2.62 23.28
C PRO A 50 -3.17 -1.80 23.46
N ASP A 51 -3.19 -0.56 22.95
CA ASP A 51 -4.34 0.35 22.99
C ASP A 51 -5.29 0.22 21.80
N ALA A 52 -5.14 -0.83 20.99
CA ALA A 52 -5.94 -1.03 19.79
C ALA A 52 -7.45 -1.09 20.09
N ILE A 53 -7.86 -1.75 21.18
CA ILE A 53 -9.26 -1.84 21.59
C ILE A 53 -9.83 -0.44 21.83
N ASP A 54 -9.15 0.41 22.57
CA ASP A 54 -9.60 1.76 22.90
C ASP A 54 -9.71 2.62 21.65
N ARG A 55 -8.73 2.54 20.76
CA ARG A 55 -8.72 3.28 19.48
C ARG A 55 -9.85 2.85 18.57
N ILE A 56 -10.06 1.55 18.43
CA ILE A 56 -11.13 0.98 17.59
C ILE A 56 -12.48 1.38 18.16
N ASN A 57 -12.70 1.24 19.47
CA ASN A 57 -13.95 1.63 20.11
C ASN A 57 -14.27 3.10 19.90
N THR A 58 -13.28 3.99 20.05
CA THR A 58 -13.45 5.42 19.82
C THR A 58 -13.84 5.69 18.37
N ALA A 59 -13.14 5.08 17.41
CA ALA A 59 -13.39 5.26 15.99
C ALA A 59 -14.77 4.72 15.58
N ILE A 60 -15.16 3.55 16.08
CA ILE A 60 -16.49 2.97 15.83
C ILE A 60 -17.59 3.87 16.36
N ARG A 61 -17.42 4.39 17.59
CA ARG A 61 -18.40 5.29 18.21
C ARG A 61 -18.59 6.55 17.36
N ILE A 62 -17.50 7.19 16.92
CA ILE A 62 -17.56 8.37 16.07
C ILE A 62 -18.25 8.05 14.75
N ALA A 63 -17.93 6.94 14.11
CA ALA A 63 -18.58 6.52 12.88
C ALA A 63 -20.07 6.27 13.06
N ALA A 64 -20.45 5.59 14.13
CA ALA A 64 -21.87 5.32 14.46
C ALA A 64 -22.65 6.61 14.75
N GLU A 65 -22.05 7.56 15.47
CA GLU A 65 -22.66 8.89 15.74
C GLU A 65 -22.91 9.67 14.45
N ARG A 66 -22.11 9.44 13.42
CA ARG A 66 -22.27 10.05 12.08
C ARG A 66 -23.24 9.27 11.19
N GLY A 67 -23.91 8.23 11.70
CA GLY A 67 -24.82 7.39 10.92
C GLY A 67 -24.13 6.42 9.97
N GLN A 68 -22.82 6.19 10.14
CA GLN A 68 -22.08 5.23 9.34
C GLN A 68 -22.24 3.81 9.91
N HIS A 69 -22.16 2.80 9.03
CA HIS A 69 -22.24 1.38 9.38
C HIS A 69 -20.96 0.62 9.08
N GLN A 70 -19.88 1.34 8.81
CA GLN A 70 -18.58 0.76 8.49
C GLN A 70 -17.46 1.71 8.90
N LEU A 71 -16.30 1.13 9.12
CA LEU A 71 -15.08 1.85 9.47
C LEU A 71 -13.89 1.20 8.75
N GLN A 72 -13.17 2.00 7.96
CA GLN A 72 -11.91 1.56 7.36
C GLN A 72 -10.82 1.52 8.43
N VAL A 73 -10.21 0.36 8.64
CA VAL A 73 -9.24 0.15 9.73
C VAL A 73 -7.81 -0.03 9.26
N VAL A 74 -7.59 -0.57 8.06
CA VAL A 74 -6.26 -0.81 7.51
C VAL A 74 -6.28 -0.52 6.02
N THR A 75 -5.24 0.17 5.53
CA THR A 75 -5.00 0.37 4.10
C THR A 75 -3.56 -0.02 3.80
N PHE A 76 -3.35 -0.79 2.73
CA PHE A 76 -2.01 -1.24 2.34
C PHE A 76 -1.97 -1.54 0.85
N PRO A 77 -0.76 -1.49 0.21
CA PRO A 77 -0.63 -1.86 -1.20
C PRO A 77 -0.96 -3.33 -1.45
N SER A 78 -1.71 -3.61 -2.52
CA SER A 78 -2.08 -4.99 -2.90
C SER A 78 -0.86 -5.87 -3.20
N SER A 79 0.28 -5.28 -3.55
CA SER A 79 1.54 -5.99 -3.75
C SER A 79 2.05 -6.70 -2.50
N LEU A 80 1.56 -6.34 -1.30
CA LEU A 80 1.89 -7.00 -0.05
C LEU A 80 1.06 -8.26 0.21
N CYS A 81 0.02 -8.52 -0.59
CA CYS A 81 -0.66 -9.81 -0.59
C CYS A 81 0.18 -10.85 -1.33
N THR A 82 0.07 -12.13 -0.95
CA THR A 82 0.81 -13.22 -1.60
C THR A 82 0.45 -13.41 -3.07
N ASP A 83 -0.78 -13.03 -3.44
CA ASP A 83 -1.32 -13.11 -4.81
C ASP A 83 -1.52 -11.74 -5.46
N ARG A 84 -0.91 -10.70 -4.91
CA ARG A 84 -1.02 -9.30 -5.34
C ARG A 84 -2.44 -8.76 -5.32
N GLY A 85 -3.28 -9.24 -4.41
CA GLY A 85 -4.65 -8.78 -4.23
C GLY A 85 -5.67 -9.43 -5.16
N ARG A 86 -5.31 -10.49 -5.87
CA ARG A 86 -6.21 -11.16 -6.82
C ARG A 86 -7.45 -11.74 -6.14
N SER A 87 -7.29 -12.44 -5.02
CA SER A 87 -8.41 -13.00 -4.27
C SER A 87 -9.33 -11.92 -3.73
N ILE A 88 -8.76 -10.80 -3.25
CA ILE A 88 -9.54 -9.66 -2.78
C ILE A 88 -10.34 -9.04 -3.94
N ASN A 89 -9.70 -8.84 -5.09
CA ASN A 89 -10.34 -8.27 -6.26
C ASN A 89 -11.50 -9.14 -6.78
N ASN A 90 -11.35 -10.46 -6.69
CA ASN A 90 -12.36 -11.42 -7.14
C ASN A 90 -13.42 -11.74 -6.07
N ALA A 91 -13.37 -11.08 -4.92
CA ALA A 91 -14.25 -11.37 -3.77
C ALA A 91 -14.21 -12.84 -3.34
N ASP A 92 -13.04 -13.46 -3.42
CA ASP A 92 -12.81 -14.85 -3.03
C ASP A 92 -12.91 -14.99 -1.52
N PRO A 93 -13.68 -15.96 -0.99
CA PRO A 93 -13.78 -16.18 0.46
C PRO A 93 -12.45 -16.49 1.15
N ASP A 94 -11.47 -16.99 0.41
CA ASP A 94 -10.14 -17.34 0.92
C ASP A 94 -9.16 -16.16 0.93
N TRP A 95 -9.62 -14.95 0.65
CA TRP A 95 -8.77 -13.76 0.63
C TRP A 95 -7.92 -13.56 1.90
N PRO A 96 -8.38 -13.92 3.12
CA PRO A 96 -7.56 -13.76 4.32
C PRO A 96 -6.25 -14.55 4.28
N THR A 97 -6.19 -15.65 3.54
CA THR A 97 -4.97 -16.47 3.42
C THR A 97 -3.86 -15.77 2.62
N THR A 98 -4.18 -14.71 1.90
CA THR A 98 -3.23 -13.93 1.09
C THR A 98 -2.59 -12.78 1.87
N LEU A 99 -3.05 -12.49 3.08
CA LEU A 99 -2.56 -11.39 3.90
C LEU A 99 -1.17 -11.68 4.46
N THR A 100 -0.38 -10.63 4.58
CA THR A 100 0.96 -10.67 5.17
C THR A 100 1.16 -9.54 6.18
N GLY A 101 2.16 -9.66 7.04
CA GLY A 101 2.58 -8.60 7.94
C GLY A 101 1.44 -8.06 8.80
N PHE A 102 1.34 -6.75 8.90
CA PHE A 102 0.34 -6.08 9.75
C PHE A 102 -1.10 -6.43 9.35
N ALA A 103 -1.40 -6.58 8.06
CA ALA A 103 -2.73 -6.96 7.61
C ALA A 103 -3.15 -8.33 8.16
N LYS A 104 -2.26 -9.30 8.15
CA LYS A 104 -2.51 -10.62 8.75
C LYS A 104 -2.72 -10.53 10.26
N LYS A 105 -1.89 -9.76 10.95
CA LYS A 105 -2.01 -9.54 12.40
C LYS A 105 -3.32 -8.85 12.75
N ALA A 106 -3.72 -7.85 11.96
CA ALA A 106 -5.00 -7.17 12.14
C ALA A 106 -6.19 -8.11 11.89
N TYR A 107 -6.09 -8.98 10.89
CA TYR A 107 -7.11 -10.00 10.64
C TYR A 107 -7.22 -10.99 11.80
N ASP A 108 -6.12 -11.51 12.31
CA ASP A 108 -6.10 -12.42 13.45
C ASP A 108 -6.70 -11.76 14.70
N TYR A 109 -6.39 -10.49 14.93
CA TYR A 109 -6.99 -9.69 16.00
C TYR A 109 -8.51 -9.58 15.84
N TYR A 110 -8.98 -9.29 14.62
CA TYR A 110 -10.40 -9.25 14.31
C TYR A 110 -11.09 -10.60 14.61
N GLU A 111 -10.53 -11.69 14.16
CA GLU A 111 -11.08 -13.04 14.40
C GLU A 111 -11.23 -13.34 15.88
N LYS A 112 -10.25 -12.92 16.69
CA LYS A 112 -10.22 -13.19 18.13
C LYS A 112 -11.12 -12.26 18.92
N GLU A 113 -11.09 -10.95 18.64
CA GLU A 113 -11.67 -9.93 19.51
C GLU A 113 -12.98 -9.32 18.97
N LEU A 114 -13.12 -9.21 17.66
CA LEU A 114 -14.23 -8.47 17.04
C LEU A 114 -15.30 -9.37 16.44
N ARG A 115 -14.90 -10.44 15.78
CA ARG A 115 -15.85 -11.37 15.18
C ARG A 115 -16.84 -11.97 16.17
N PRO A 116 -16.45 -12.38 17.38
CA PRO A 116 -17.40 -12.89 18.38
C PRO A 116 -18.47 -11.89 18.80
N LEU A 117 -18.20 -10.59 18.62
CA LEU A 117 -19.14 -9.51 18.94
C LEU A 117 -20.13 -9.23 17.80
N GLY A 118 -19.96 -9.84 16.63
CA GLY A 118 -20.85 -9.68 15.50
C GLY A 118 -20.33 -8.76 14.39
N TYR A 119 -19.13 -8.20 14.51
CA TYR A 119 -18.53 -7.40 13.45
C TYR A 119 -18.11 -8.26 12.27
N LYS A 120 -18.22 -7.68 11.07
CA LYS A 120 -17.71 -8.28 9.83
C LYS A 120 -16.50 -7.50 9.34
N LEU A 121 -15.53 -8.19 8.77
CA LEU A 121 -14.37 -7.58 8.15
C LEU A 121 -14.39 -7.87 6.65
N THR A 122 -14.27 -6.82 5.86
CA THR A 122 -14.20 -6.91 4.39
C THR A 122 -12.93 -6.28 3.87
N ALA A 123 -12.47 -6.73 2.72
CA ALA A 123 -11.35 -6.15 2.01
C ALA A 123 -11.74 -5.85 0.58
N GLU A 124 -11.30 -4.70 0.06
CA GLU A 124 -11.57 -4.30 -1.32
C GLU A 124 -10.40 -3.49 -1.89
N ILE A 125 -10.27 -3.50 -3.20
CA ILE A 125 -9.32 -2.64 -3.91
C ILE A 125 -9.97 -1.25 -4.04
N VAL A 126 -9.30 -0.21 -3.57
CA VAL A 126 -9.83 1.16 -3.53
C VAL A 126 -9.15 2.11 -4.50
N THR A 127 -7.99 1.74 -5.04
CA THR A 127 -7.28 2.52 -6.07
C THR A 127 -6.90 1.63 -7.24
N TRP A 128 -6.83 2.22 -8.43
CA TRP A 128 -6.57 1.51 -9.67
C TRP A 128 -5.56 2.29 -10.54
N PRO A 129 -4.28 2.39 -10.10
CA PRO A 129 -3.26 3.06 -10.91
C PRO A 129 -3.06 2.29 -12.22
N ASP A 130 -3.17 3.01 -13.35
CA ASP A 130 -3.05 2.44 -14.72
C ASP A 130 -3.97 1.23 -14.98
N GLY A 131 -5.13 1.17 -14.30
CA GLY A 131 -6.09 0.08 -14.43
C GLY A 131 -5.71 -1.20 -13.69
N LEU A 132 -4.64 -1.19 -12.91
CA LEU A 132 -4.18 -2.31 -12.10
C LEU A 132 -4.56 -2.13 -10.64
N PRO A 133 -4.73 -3.22 -9.85
CA PRO A 133 -4.99 -3.10 -8.43
C PRO A 133 -3.91 -2.31 -7.71
N GLY A 134 -4.32 -1.27 -6.99
CA GLY A 134 -3.45 -0.44 -6.16
C GLY A 134 -3.56 -0.81 -4.68
N ASP A 135 -4.21 0.07 -3.90
CA ASP A 135 -4.34 -0.13 -2.46
C ASP A 135 -5.56 -0.99 -2.11
N VAL A 136 -5.37 -1.79 -1.07
CA VAL A 136 -6.43 -2.56 -0.40
C VAL A 136 -6.88 -1.79 0.83
N ALA A 137 -8.19 -1.70 1.04
CA ALA A 137 -8.78 -1.23 2.29
C ALA A 137 -9.50 -2.37 2.99
N MET A 138 -9.20 -2.58 4.26
CA MET A 138 -9.93 -3.49 5.14
C MET A 138 -10.84 -2.66 6.03
N SER A 139 -12.13 -3.04 6.08
CA SER A 139 -13.16 -2.29 6.81
C SER A 139 -13.96 -3.19 7.72
N LEU A 140 -14.25 -2.69 8.92
CA LEU A 140 -15.21 -3.29 9.83
C LEU A 140 -16.61 -2.84 9.43
N LYS A 141 -17.56 -3.76 9.47
CA LYS A 141 -18.97 -3.50 9.20
C LYS A 141 -19.82 -4.01 10.35
N TRP A 142 -20.92 -3.29 10.60
CA TRP A 142 -21.89 -3.65 11.61
C TRP A 142 -23.31 -3.32 11.20
#